data_e8ff9f12e67f1fa273c76ad2bfa9cb87
#
_entry.id   e8ff9f12e67f1fa273c76ad2bfa9cb87
#
_cell.length_a   1.000
_cell.length_b   1.000
_cell.length_c   1.000
_cell.angle_alpha   90.00
_cell.angle_beta   90.00
_cell.angle_gamma   90.00
#
_symmetry.space_group_name_H-M   'P 1'
#
loop_
_entity.id
_entity.type
_entity.pdbx_description
1 polymer ?
#
loop_
_entity_poly.entity_id
_entity_poly.type
_entity_poly.pdbx_seq_one_letter_code
_entity_poly.pdbx_strand_id
1 'polypeptide(L)'
;TGKARIEAGSKQRDGLSVYSLGHTFKQFMPEWPSSPSVNIDVVKFHARDGVQQLQWEGIMHRCTHMDAPLHVTENTPTINDYPVWRMFGTGVVVDAPKGKWGVITSEDMENASPKIQEGDMVMINTGYHRLWGDTDEYFAHGPGADATAAQWAIDHKLKLVGYGCQANDHPIATKLVNHGLGPTHPHLIEEWKQEHGGQDPLEAFPKWEPAHKKLMCDGGIPGIEN
;
A
#
# COMPACT_ATOMS: atom_id res chain seq x y z
N THR A 1 21.61 -30.64 -19.04
CA THR A 1 20.89 -29.37 -18.78
C THR A 1 20.52 -29.34 -17.31
N GLY A 2 21.40 -28.73 -16.48
CA GLY A 2 21.13 -28.54 -15.07
C GLY A 2 19.92 -27.62 -14.88
N LYS A 3 18.83 -28.16 -14.34
CA LYS A 3 17.73 -27.31 -13.88
C LYS A 3 18.18 -26.64 -12.60
N ALA A 4 18.44 -25.33 -12.63
CA ALA A 4 18.60 -24.56 -11.43
C ALA A 4 17.30 -24.70 -10.61
N ARG A 5 17.41 -25.19 -9.39
CA ARG A 5 16.29 -25.21 -8.45
C ARG A 5 16.36 -23.94 -7.62
N ILE A 6 15.34 -23.10 -7.78
CA ILE A 6 15.13 -21.93 -6.92
C ILE A 6 14.11 -22.36 -5.87
N GLU A 7 14.52 -22.37 -4.61
CA GLU A 7 13.61 -22.62 -3.50
C GLU A 7 12.77 -21.37 -3.28
N ALA A 8 11.45 -21.52 -3.35
CA ALA A 8 10.49 -20.46 -3.05
C ALA A 8 10.04 -20.56 -1.59
N GLY A 9 9.66 -19.42 -1.01
CA GLY A 9 9.10 -19.34 0.34
C GLY A 9 10.07 -18.77 1.39
N SER A 10 9.71 -18.92 2.65
CA SER A 10 10.57 -18.52 3.76
C SER A 10 11.75 -19.49 3.92
N LYS A 11 12.91 -18.96 4.22
CA LYS A 11 14.11 -19.77 4.51
C LYS A 11 14.74 -19.35 5.83
N GLN A 12 15.04 -20.31 6.68
CA GLN A 12 15.92 -20.07 7.82
C GLN A 12 17.37 -20.10 7.35
N ARG A 13 18.09 -19.04 7.64
CA ARG A 13 19.52 -18.94 7.38
C ARG A 13 20.18 -18.23 8.54
N ASP A 14 21.18 -18.86 9.12
CA ASP A 14 21.98 -18.32 10.24
C ASP A 14 21.13 -17.84 11.43
N GLY A 15 20.05 -18.57 11.73
CA GLY A 15 19.11 -18.23 12.80
C GLY A 15 18.06 -17.17 12.43
N LEU A 16 18.08 -16.65 11.19
CA LEU A 16 17.09 -15.71 10.69
C LEU A 16 16.04 -16.42 9.82
N SER A 17 14.78 -16.04 9.96
CA SER A 17 13.71 -16.38 9.01
C SER A 17 13.48 -15.22 8.07
N VAL A 18 13.48 -15.49 6.76
CA VAL A 18 13.27 -14.48 5.71
C VAL A 18 11.97 -14.74 5.02
N TYR A 19 11.12 -13.74 4.95
CA TYR A 19 9.80 -13.79 4.33
C TYR A 19 9.68 -12.75 3.21
N SER A 20 9.13 -13.15 2.06
CA SER A 20 8.68 -12.20 1.05
C SER A 20 7.25 -11.76 1.37
N LEU A 21 7.06 -10.49 1.61
CA LEU A 21 5.75 -9.92 1.98
C LEU A 21 5.02 -9.29 0.80
N GLY A 22 5.70 -9.12 -0.35
CA GLY A 22 5.10 -8.52 -1.53
C GLY A 22 4.29 -9.50 -2.37
N HIS A 23 3.25 -8.99 -3.02
CA HIS A 23 2.53 -9.72 -4.05
C HIS A 23 3.37 -9.92 -5.32
N THR A 24 3.01 -10.91 -6.12
CA THR A 24 3.72 -11.20 -7.36
C THR A 24 3.37 -10.19 -8.44
N PHE A 25 4.39 -9.45 -8.93
CA PHE A 25 4.24 -8.62 -10.12
C PHE A 25 4.09 -9.50 -11.36
N LYS A 26 2.98 -9.39 -12.05
CA LYS A 26 2.65 -10.21 -13.24
C LYS A 26 1.64 -9.49 -14.12
N GLN A 27 1.55 -9.92 -15.37
CA GLN A 27 0.44 -9.52 -16.25
C GLN A 27 -0.90 -9.96 -15.66
N PHE A 28 -1.93 -9.13 -15.79
CA PHE A 28 -3.27 -9.35 -15.21
C PHE A 28 -3.26 -9.47 -13.67
N MET A 29 -2.33 -8.80 -13.01
CA MET A 29 -2.43 -8.64 -11.57
C MET A 29 -3.55 -7.65 -11.23
N PRO A 30 -4.10 -7.70 -10.02
CA PRO A 30 -5.04 -6.69 -9.54
C PRO A 30 -4.46 -5.28 -9.63
N GLU A 31 -5.28 -4.34 -10.03
CA GLU A 31 -4.87 -2.96 -10.28
C GLU A 31 -5.86 -1.99 -9.65
N TRP A 32 -5.34 -0.85 -9.20
CA TRP A 32 -6.21 0.22 -8.70
C TRP A 32 -7.24 0.60 -9.77
N PRO A 33 -8.52 0.77 -9.39
CA PRO A 33 -9.59 1.11 -10.34
C PRO A 33 -9.25 2.32 -11.20
N SER A 34 -9.51 2.21 -12.49
CA SER A 34 -9.17 3.18 -13.54
C SER A 34 -7.68 3.31 -13.91
N SER A 35 -6.79 2.54 -13.32
CA SER A 35 -5.40 2.46 -13.80
C SER A 35 -5.29 1.62 -15.08
N PRO A 36 -4.43 2.02 -16.04
CA PRO A 36 -4.20 1.20 -17.23
C PRO A 36 -3.50 -0.11 -16.86
N SER A 37 -3.88 -1.20 -17.50
CA SER A 37 -3.28 -2.52 -17.24
C SER A 37 -1.80 -2.58 -17.60
N VAL A 38 -1.07 -3.39 -16.84
CA VAL A 38 0.31 -3.72 -17.18
C VAL A 38 0.33 -4.62 -18.41
N ASN A 39 1.17 -4.27 -19.37
CA ASN A 39 1.51 -5.14 -20.49
C ASN A 39 2.91 -5.71 -20.30
N ILE A 40 3.06 -7.04 -20.42
CA ILE A 40 4.34 -7.74 -20.33
C ILE A 40 4.51 -8.61 -21.59
N ASP A 41 5.40 -8.21 -22.47
CA ASP A 41 5.68 -8.89 -23.73
C ASP A 41 7.02 -9.60 -23.72
N VAL A 42 7.07 -10.79 -24.37
CA VAL A 42 8.32 -11.47 -24.65
C VAL A 42 8.90 -10.90 -25.94
N VAL A 43 9.90 -10.03 -25.86
CA VAL A 43 10.53 -9.37 -27.01
C VAL A 43 11.70 -10.17 -27.58
N LYS A 44 12.34 -11.04 -26.79
CA LYS A 44 13.32 -12.03 -27.23
C LYS A 44 13.05 -13.38 -26.59
N PHE A 45 13.28 -14.45 -27.33
CA PHE A 45 13.10 -15.81 -26.81
C PHE A 45 14.22 -16.75 -27.30
N HIS A 46 14.56 -17.75 -26.51
CA HIS A 46 15.73 -18.57 -26.66
C HIS A 46 15.90 -19.19 -28.03
N ALA A 47 14.82 -19.68 -28.65
CA ALA A 47 14.90 -20.38 -29.94
C ALA A 47 15.36 -19.48 -31.11
N ARG A 48 15.08 -18.17 -31.04
CA ARG A 48 15.47 -17.20 -32.05
C ARG A 48 16.75 -16.42 -31.67
N ASP A 49 16.84 -16.01 -30.41
CA ASP A 49 17.76 -14.96 -29.96
C ASP A 49 18.85 -15.50 -29.01
N GLY A 50 18.77 -16.77 -28.59
CA GLY A 50 19.66 -17.37 -27.59
C GLY A 50 19.45 -16.90 -26.15
N VAL A 51 18.61 -15.89 -25.96
CA VAL A 51 18.23 -15.32 -24.64
C VAL A 51 16.73 -15.05 -24.60
N GLN A 52 16.19 -14.89 -23.38
CA GLN A 52 14.83 -14.39 -23.20
C GLN A 52 14.87 -12.99 -22.59
N GLN A 53 14.13 -12.08 -23.18
CA GLN A 53 13.92 -10.73 -22.63
C GLN A 53 12.44 -10.39 -22.61
N LEU A 54 12.04 -9.76 -21.51
CA LEU A 54 10.69 -9.23 -21.33
C LEU A 54 10.75 -7.71 -21.40
N GLN A 55 9.76 -7.13 -22.06
CA GLN A 55 9.45 -5.71 -21.97
C GLN A 55 8.18 -5.57 -21.16
N TRP A 56 8.13 -4.60 -20.24
CA TRP A 56 6.89 -4.25 -19.58
C TRP A 56 6.56 -2.76 -19.80
N GLU A 57 5.26 -2.47 -19.84
CA GLU A 57 4.73 -1.12 -19.94
C GLU A 57 3.62 -0.97 -18.90
N GLY A 58 3.65 0.11 -18.15
CA GLY A 58 2.66 0.39 -17.12
C GLY A 58 3.10 1.53 -16.20
N ILE A 59 2.21 1.97 -15.32
CA ILE A 59 2.57 2.92 -14.28
C ILE A 59 3.34 2.21 -13.15
N MET A 60 4.20 2.94 -12.45
CA MET A 60 5.03 2.36 -11.38
C MET A 60 4.28 2.18 -10.05
N HIS A 61 3.21 2.94 -9.84
CA HIS A 61 2.36 2.89 -8.67
C HIS A 61 1.41 1.68 -8.79
N ARG A 62 1.91 0.49 -8.45
CA ARG A 62 1.11 -0.74 -8.54
C ARG A 62 1.75 -1.95 -7.85
N CYS A 63 0.93 -2.95 -7.54
CA CYS A 63 1.33 -4.13 -6.77
C CYS A 63 1.89 -3.67 -5.41
N THR A 64 2.73 -4.48 -4.77
CA THR A 64 3.46 -4.02 -3.59
C THR A 64 4.53 -3.03 -4.01
N HIS A 65 4.42 -1.80 -3.61
CA HIS A 65 5.32 -0.71 -3.98
C HIS A 65 5.49 0.30 -2.84
N MET A 66 6.37 1.26 -3.06
CA MET A 66 6.65 2.32 -2.09
C MET A 66 6.39 3.69 -2.72
N ASP A 67 5.67 4.52 -2.00
CA ASP A 67 5.39 5.89 -2.37
C ASP A 67 6.29 6.90 -1.69
N ALA A 68 6.56 7.97 -2.41
CA ALA A 68 7.28 9.16 -1.95
C ALA A 68 6.35 10.38 -1.97
N PRO A 69 6.71 11.49 -1.30
CA PRO A 69 5.90 12.72 -1.27
C PRO A 69 5.45 13.22 -2.64
N LEU A 70 6.30 13.07 -3.68
CA LEU A 70 5.97 13.50 -5.04
C LEU A 70 4.71 12.81 -5.61
N HIS A 71 4.34 11.65 -5.09
CA HIS A 71 3.10 10.98 -5.48
C HIS A 71 1.85 11.84 -5.23
N VAL A 72 1.82 12.56 -4.12
CA VAL A 72 0.61 13.31 -3.68
C VAL A 72 0.78 14.82 -3.62
N THR A 73 2.02 15.34 -3.74
CA THR A 73 2.29 16.77 -3.67
C THR A 73 3.45 17.16 -4.60
N GLU A 74 3.22 18.11 -5.48
CA GLU A 74 4.23 18.62 -6.42
C GLU A 74 5.39 19.33 -5.72
N ASN A 75 6.56 19.32 -6.35
CA ASN A 75 7.79 19.94 -5.86
C ASN A 75 8.30 19.37 -4.52
N THR A 76 8.04 18.09 -4.27
CA THR A 76 8.48 17.36 -3.08
C THR A 76 9.45 16.24 -3.43
N PRO A 77 10.12 15.59 -2.44
CA PRO A 77 11.07 14.51 -2.69
C PRO A 77 10.50 13.32 -3.46
N THR A 78 11.38 12.72 -4.28
CA THR A 78 11.14 11.45 -4.97
C THR A 78 11.66 10.27 -4.13
N ILE A 79 11.40 9.04 -4.58
CA ILE A 79 11.92 7.84 -3.91
C ILE A 79 13.46 7.80 -3.91
N ASN A 80 14.11 8.38 -4.92
CA ASN A 80 15.57 8.43 -5.01
C ASN A 80 16.23 9.39 -4.00
N ASP A 81 15.46 10.30 -3.42
CA ASP A 81 15.95 11.24 -2.41
C ASP A 81 16.00 10.60 -1.01
N TYR A 82 15.39 9.44 -0.83
CA TYR A 82 15.49 8.71 0.42
C TYR A 82 16.81 7.95 0.53
N PRO A 83 17.56 8.14 1.61
CA PRO A 83 18.78 7.40 1.80
C PRO A 83 18.48 5.90 2.05
N VAL A 84 19.29 5.01 1.46
CA VAL A 84 19.07 3.55 1.48
C VAL A 84 18.96 2.99 2.91
N TRP A 85 19.66 3.58 3.87
CA TRP A 85 19.60 3.15 5.27
C TRP A 85 18.21 3.29 5.92
N ARG A 86 17.31 4.12 5.36
CA ARG A 86 15.92 4.20 5.82
C ARG A 86 15.13 2.93 5.50
N MET A 87 15.56 2.19 4.49
CA MET A 87 14.89 0.95 4.02
C MET A 87 15.38 -0.29 4.77
N PHE A 88 16.17 -0.10 5.81
CA PHE A 88 16.73 -1.19 6.61
C PHE A 88 16.74 -0.85 8.10
N GLY A 89 16.43 -1.82 8.95
CA GLY A 89 16.48 -1.65 10.40
C GLY A 89 15.54 -2.59 11.14
N THR A 90 15.29 -2.25 12.40
CA THR A 90 14.29 -2.89 13.23
C THR A 90 12.88 -2.48 12.80
N GLY A 91 11.90 -3.29 13.16
CA GLY A 91 10.51 -2.97 12.88
C GLY A 91 9.54 -3.86 13.63
N VAL A 92 8.28 -3.46 13.59
CA VAL A 92 7.16 -4.15 14.22
C VAL A 92 6.07 -4.45 13.20
N VAL A 93 5.55 -5.65 13.23
CA VAL A 93 4.27 -5.96 12.57
C VAL A 93 3.16 -5.71 13.58
N VAL A 94 2.32 -4.74 13.26
CA VAL A 94 1.13 -4.40 14.07
C VAL A 94 -0.02 -5.25 13.55
N ASP A 95 -0.53 -6.13 14.38
CA ASP A 95 -1.71 -6.93 14.05
C ASP A 95 -2.97 -6.12 14.40
N ALA A 96 -3.56 -5.53 13.38
CA ALA A 96 -4.74 -4.66 13.47
C ALA A 96 -5.81 -5.11 12.46
N PRO A 97 -6.42 -6.30 12.66
CA PRO A 97 -7.40 -6.81 11.71
C PRO A 97 -8.58 -5.84 11.57
N LYS A 98 -8.93 -5.54 10.32
CA LYS A 98 -10.02 -4.62 9.97
C LYS A 98 -10.99 -5.32 9.01
N GLY A 99 -12.25 -4.98 9.14
CA GLY A 99 -13.28 -5.35 8.16
C GLY A 99 -13.44 -4.28 7.07
N LYS A 100 -14.52 -4.44 6.29
CA LYS A 100 -14.95 -3.46 5.29
C LYS A 100 -14.96 -2.06 5.89
N TRP A 101 -14.29 -1.14 5.20
CA TRP A 101 -14.18 0.27 5.59
C TRP A 101 -13.67 0.52 7.02
N GLY A 102 -12.89 -0.42 7.54
CA GLY A 102 -12.27 -0.25 8.84
C GLY A 102 -11.21 0.85 8.84
N VAL A 103 -11.16 1.64 9.92
CA VAL A 103 -10.20 2.74 10.03
C VAL A 103 -8.99 2.30 10.87
N ILE A 104 -7.80 2.52 10.35
CA ILE A 104 -6.53 2.37 11.06
C ILE A 104 -6.24 3.71 11.74
N THR A 105 -6.11 3.69 13.06
CA THR A 105 -5.97 4.90 13.89
C THR A 105 -4.68 4.90 14.69
N SER A 106 -4.40 6.00 15.38
CA SER A 106 -3.30 6.08 16.34
C SER A 106 -3.41 5.04 17.46
N GLU A 107 -4.62 4.64 17.84
CA GLU A 107 -4.86 3.65 18.88
C GLU A 107 -4.35 2.25 18.48
N ASP A 108 -4.48 1.88 17.21
CA ASP A 108 -3.92 0.62 16.68
C ASP A 108 -2.40 0.60 16.84
N MET A 109 -1.75 1.73 16.60
CA MET A 109 -0.30 1.88 16.72
C MET A 109 0.13 1.85 18.19
N GLU A 110 -0.59 2.58 19.05
CA GLU A 110 -0.30 2.65 20.50
C GLU A 110 -0.45 1.29 21.18
N ASN A 111 -1.41 0.47 20.74
CA ASN A 111 -1.68 -0.85 21.29
C ASN A 111 -0.80 -1.96 20.72
N ALA A 112 0.15 -1.64 19.85
CA ALA A 112 1.05 -2.63 19.24
C ALA A 112 1.80 -3.47 20.29
N SER A 113 1.98 -4.75 19.96
CA SER A 113 2.79 -5.68 20.74
C SER A 113 3.65 -6.53 19.80
N PRO A 114 5.00 -6.45 19.88
CA PRO A 114 5.78 -5.60 20.78
C PRO A 114 5.56 -4.11 20.56
N LYS A 115 5.92 -3.29 21.55
CA LYS A 115 5.83 -1.82 21.45
C LYS A 115 6.75 -1.28 20.38
N ILE A 116 6.24 -0.38 19.56
CA ILE A 116 6.99 0.33 18.53
C ILE A 116 7.95 1.31 19.21
N GLN A 117 9.17 1.39 18.68
CA GLN A 117 10.23 2.28 19.16
C GLN A 117 10.52 3.37 18.13
N GLU A 118 11.10 4.49 18.59
CA GLU A 118 11.59 5.54 17.70
C GLU A 118 12.55 4.96 16.65
N GLY A 119 12.30 5.25 15.38
CA GLY A 119 13.11 4.78 14.27
C GLY A 119 12.80 3.38 13.75
N ASP A 120 11.75 2.75 14.26
CA ASP A 120 11.28 1.48 13.70
C ASP A 120 10.61 1.66 12.33
N MET A 121 10.57 0.57 11.58
CA MET A 121 9.65 0.39 10.45
C MET A 121 8.40 -0.34 10.94
N VAL A 122 7.24 0.09 10.49
CA VAL A 122 5.97 -0.52 10.92
C VAL A 122 5.25 -1.11 9.72
N MET A 123 4.84 -2.39 9.84
CA MET A 123 3.98 -3.05 8.89
C MET A 123 2.65 -3.36 9.55
N ILE A 124 1.56 -2.78 9.05
CA ILE A 124 0.22 -2.94 9.62
C ILE A 124 -0.47 -4.10 8.92
N ASN A 125 -0.68 -5.18 9.65
CA ASN A 125 -1.42 -6.34 9.18
C ASN A 125 -2.92 -6.15 9.43
N THR A 126 -3.64 -5.76 8.41
CA THR A 126 -5.10 -5.62 8.46
C THR A 126 -5.84 -6.94 8.21
N GLY A 127 -5.13 -7.95 7.71
CA GLY A 127 -5.73 -9.18 7.19
C GLY A 127 -6.32 -9.06 5.78
N TYR A 128 -6.46 -7.84 5.27
CA TYR A 128 -7.14 -7.56 3.99
C TYR A 128 -6.36 -8.02 2.77
N HIS A 129 -5.03 -8.16 2.88
CA HIS A 129 -4.17 -8.76 1.85
C HIS A 129 -4.65 -10.14 1.37
N ARG A 130 -5.45 -10.87 2.18
CA ARG A 130 -6.02 -12.18 1.82
C ARG A 130 -7.11 -12.08 0.75
N LEU A 131 -7.69 -10.89 0.57
CA LEU A 131 -8.71 -10.58 -0.44
C LEU A 131 -8.11 -10.00 -1.72
N TRP A 132 -6.77 -9.98 -1.84
CA TRP A 132 -6.09 -9.41 -2.99
C TRP A 132 -6.61 -9.99 -4.30
N GLY A 133 -7.32 -9.18 -5.04
CA GLY A 133 -8.03 -9.51 -6.27
C GLY A 133 -8.49 -8.27 -7.01
N ASP A 134 -8.86 -8.41 -8.26
CA ASP A 134 -9.40 -7.31 -9.07
C ASP A 134 -10.91 -7.18 -8.81
N THR A 135 -11.25 -6.67 -7.63
CA THR A 135 -12.62 -6.54 -7.15
C THR A 135 -12.82 -5.31 -6.28
N ASP A 136 -14.05 -4.81 -6.22
CA ASP A 136 -14.45 -3.75 -5.29
C ASP A 136 -14.23 -4.18 -3.82
N GLU A 137 -14.39 -5.47 -3.52
CA GLU A 137 -14.15 -5.98 -2.17
C GLU A 137 -12.74 -5.66 -1.67
N TYR A 138 -11.73 -5.76 -2.56
CA TYR A 138 -10.36 -5.41 -2.18
C TYR A 138 -10.10 -3.91 -2.25
N PHE A 139 -10.40 -3.26 -3.38
CA PHE A 139 -10.01 -1.88 -3.61
C PHE A 139 -10.94 -0.84 -3.00
N ALA A 140 -12.25 -1.09 -3.06
CA ALA A 140 -13.26 -0.10 -2.68
C ALA A 140 -13.81 -0.30 -1.27
N HIS A 141 -13.78 -1.52 -0.75
CA HIS A 141 -14.27 -1.86 0.58
C HIS A 141 -13.16 -2.08 1.61
N GLY A 142 -11.90 -1.93 1.21
CA GLY A 142 -10.74 -2.12 2.09
C GLY A 142 -10.70 -1.15 3.27
N PRO A 143 -9.90 -1.46 4.29
CA PRO A 143 -9.58 -0.52 5.34
C PRO A 143 -8.57 0.51 4.86
N GLY A 144 -8.40 1.57 5.63
CA GLY A 144 -7.33 2.54 5.40
C GLY A 144 -7.05 3.39 6.62
N ALA A 145 -5.93 4.08 6.64
CA ALA A 145 -5.54 4.92 7.74
C ALA A 145 -6.25 6.28 7.72
N ASP A 146 -6.41 6.84 8.89
CA ASP A 146 -6.75 8.24 9.06
C ASP A 146 -5.50 9.10 9.35
N ALA A 147 -5.69 10.40 9.44
CA ALA A 147 -4.60 11.33 9.72
C ALA A 147 -4.01 11.15 11.14
N THR A 148 -4.71 10.49 12.07
CA THR A 148 -4.21 10.29 13.44
C THR A 148 -3.11 9.23 13.47
N ALA A 149 -3.26 8.14 12.69
CA ALA A 149 -2.21 7.13 12.53
C ALA A 149 -0.95 7.72 11.90
N ALA A 150 -1.11 8.54 10.86
CA ALA A 150 0.01 9.23 10.22
C ALA A 150 0.71 10.22 11.17
N GLN A 151 -0.05 11.01 11.96
CA GLN A 151 0.52 11.90 12.97
C GLN A 151 1.28 11.13 14.04
N TRP A 152 0.72 10.02 14.52
CA TRP A 152 1.38 9.16 15.49
C TRP A 152 2.74 8.65 14.98
N ALA A 153 2.79 8.22 13.70
CA ALA A 153 4.03 7.78 13.05
C ALA A 153 5.08 8.89 12.99
N ILE A 154 4.66 10.13 12.75
CA ILE A 154 5.55 11.31 12.75
C ILE A 154 6.10 11.58 14.16
N ASP A 155 5.23 11.63 15.16
CA ASP A 155 5.59 11.93 16.54
C ASP A 155 6.57 10.90 17.12
N HIS A 156 6.45 9.63 16.67
CA HIS A 156 7.35 8.55 17.03
C HIS A 156 8.54 8.37 16.08
N LYS A 157 8.70 9.29 15.10
CA LYS A 157 9.83 9.33 14.14
C LYS A 157 10.07 8.00 13.44
N LEU A 158 9.02 7.35 12.97
CA LEU A 158 9.13 6.10 12.24
C LEU A 158 9.94 6.31 10.94
N LYS A 159 10.64 5.25 10.50
CA LYS A 159 11.39 5.29 9.24
C LYS A 159 10.49 5.05 8.03
N LEU A 160 9.51 4.18 8.19
CA LEU A 160 8.66 3.70 7.12
C LEU A 160 7.38 3.10 7.72
N VAL A 161 6.26 3.25 7.02
CA VAL A 161 5.01 2.57 7.36
C VAL A 161 4.51 1.80 6.15
N GLY A 162 4.16 0.53 6.33
CA GLY A 162 3.53 -0.30 5.30
C GLY A 162 2.15 -0.75 5.72
N TYR A 163 1.26 -0.85 4.77
CA TYR A 163 -0.14 -1.22 4.99
C TYR A 163 -0.45 -2.53 4.25
N GLY A 164 -0.99 -3.49 4.99
CA GLY A 164 -1.46 -4.78 4.44
C GLY A 164 -2.85 -4.69 3.80
N CYS A 165 -3.07 -3.62 3.03
CA CYS A 165 -4.29 -3.34 2.28
C CYS A 165 -3.97 -2.47 1.06
N GLN A 166 -4.98 -2.17 0.27
CA GLN A 166 -4.88 -1.57 -1.07
C GLN A 166 -4.28 -0.17 -1.12
N ALA A 167 -4.32 0.59 -0.03
CA ALA A 167 -3.82 1.97 0.04
C ALA A 167 -3.54 2.41 1.48
N ASN A 168 -2.76 3.50 1.64
CA ASN A 168 -2.58 4.17 2.91
C ASN A 168 -3.91 4.74 3.43
N ASP A 169 -4.60 5.51 2.58
CA ASP A 169 -5.84 6.16 2.96
C ASP A 169 -7.05 5.23 2.89
N HIS A 170 -8.04 5.59 3.66
CA HIS A 170 -9.35 4.97 3.58
C HIS A 170 -9.96 5.16 2.18
N PRO A 171 -10.56 4.12 1.54
CA PRO A 171 -11.07 4.21 0.16
C PRO A 171 -12.03 5.38 -0.06
N ILE A 172 -12.87 5.66 0.93
CA ILE A 172 -13.83 6.78 0.88
C ILE A 172 -13.14 8.16 0.85
N ALA A 173 -11.91 8.26 1.34
CA ALA A 173 -11.09 9.47 1.28
C ALA A 173 -10.28 9.60 -0.02
N THR A 174 -10.46 8.69 -0.96
CA THR A 174 -9.69 8.65 -2.21
C THR A 174 -10.53 9.06 -3.42
N LYS A 175 -9.91 9.03 -4.60
CA LYS A 175 -10.54 9.29 -5.90
C LYS A 175 -11.71 8.34 -6.23
N LEU A 176 -11.86 7.24 -5.52
CA LEU A 176 -13.01 6.34 -5.72
C LEU A 176 -14.33 7.05 -5.46
N VAL A 177 -14.40 7.85 -4.39
CA VAL A 177 -15.63 8.53 -3.95
C VAL A 177 -15.53 10.03 -4.08
N ASN A 178 -14.38 10.57 -3.70
CA ASN A 178 -14.27 12.01 -3.47
C ASN A 178 -13.13 12.54 -4.30
N HIS A 179 -13.09 13.18 -5.32
CA HIS A 179 -12.01 14.06 -5.77
C HIS A 179 -11.74 14.19 -7.26
N GLY A 180 -11.17 15.32 -7.58
CA GLY A 180 -10.67 15.67 -8.89
C GLY A 180 -11.81 15.86 -9.89
N LEU A 181 -11.77 15.17 -11.02
CA LEU A 181 -12.78 15.27 -12.09
C LEU A 181 -14.09 14.52 -11.81
N GLY A 182 -14.25 14.01 -10.59
CA GLY A 182 -15.41 13.25 -10.14
C GLY A 182 -15.03 11.83 -9.68
N PRO A 183 -15.91 11.17 -8.92
CA PRO A 183 -15.65 9.85 -8.37
C PRO A 183 -15.58 8.80 -9.48
N THR A 184 -14.63 7.86 -9.36
CA THR A 184 -14.55 6.71 -10.28
C THR A 184 -15.55 5.62 -9.92
N HIS A 185 -16.02 5.58 -8.66
CA HIS A 185 -16.97 4.61 -8.11
C HIS A 185 -18.13 5.31 -7.39
N PRO A 186 -19.00 6.05 -8.12
CA PRO A 186 -20.06 6.85 -7.49
C PRO A 186 -21.09 6.02 -6.72
N HIS A 187 -21.23 4.73 -7.04
CA HIS A 187 -22.14 3.84 -6.32
C HIS A 187 -21.77 3.66 -4.84
N LEU A 188 -20.51 3.81 -4.48
CA LEU A 188 -20.04 3.72 -3.09
C LEU A 188 -20.64 4.80 -2.19
N ILE A 189 -21.08 5.93 -2.74
CA ILE A 189 -21.74 7.00 -2.00
C ILE A 189 -23.06 6.50 -1.39
N GLU A 190 -23.86 5.86 -2.22
CA GLU A 190 -25.15 5.34 -1.76
C GLU A 190 -24.98 4.11 -0.87
N GLU A 191 -24.01 3.25 -1.17
CA GLU A 191 -23.68 2.09 -0.34
C GLU A 191 -23.20 2.53 1.05
N TRP A 192 -22.30 3.53 1.12
CA TRP A 192 -21.86 4.12 2.37
C TRP A 192 -23.04 4.66 3.20
N LYS A 193 -23.91 5.45 2.57
CA LYS A 193 -25.09 6.02 3.26
C LYS A 193 -26.01 4.96 3.81
N GLN A 194 -26.22 3.87 3.07
CA GLN A 194 -27.05 2.75 3.54
C GLN A 194 -26.47 2.08 4.79
N GLU A 195 -25.17 1.90 4.86
CA GLU A 195 -24.51 1.25 5.99
C GLU A 195 -24.26 2.19 7.18
N HIS A 196 -24.20 3.50 6.94
CA HIS A 196 -23.86 4.50 7.96
C HIS A 196 -25.02 5.46 8.30
N GLY A 197 -26.27 4.97 8.23
CA GLY A 197 -27.45 5.71 8.70
C GLY A 197 -27.71 7.00 7.94
N GLY A 198 -27.33 7.09 6.66
CA GLY A 198 -27.54 8.25 5.80
C GLY A 198 -26.39 9.28 5.85
N GLN A 199 -25.35 9.05 6.61
CA GLN A 199 -24.18 9.95 6.66
C GLN A 199 -23.56 10.11 5.26
N ASP A 200 -23.26 11.35 4.88
CA ASP A 200 -22.55 11.60 3.63
C ASP A 200 -21.08 11.21 3.76
N PRO A 201 -20.51 10.43 2.81
CA PRO A 201 -19.11 10.05 2.85
C PRO A 201 -18.14 11.25 2.85
N LEU A 202 -18.52 12.37 2.24
CA LEU A 202 -17.70 13.60 2.25
C LEU A 202 -17.73 14.32 3.59
N GLU A 203 -18.74 14.10 4.41
CA GLU A 203 -18.77 14.57 5.80
C GLU A 203 -17.90 13.68 6.69
N ALA A 204 -17.91 12.37 6.46
CA ALA A 204 -17.06 11.42 7.18
C ALA A 204 -15.58 11.59 6.82
N PHE A 205 -15.28 11.80 5.55
CA PHE A 205 -13.91 11.96 5.02
C PHE A 205 -13.81 13.26 4.19
N PRO A 206 -13.74 14.43 4.83
CA PRO A 206 -13.77 15.72 4.11
C PRO A 206 -12.48 16.08 3.38
N LYS A 207 -11.40 15.35 3.63
CA LYS A 207 -10.08 15.62 3.03
C LYS A 207 -9.67 14.47 2.10
N TRP A 208 -9.10 14.84 0.98
CA TRP A 208 -8.52 13.90 0.04
C TRP A 208 -7.16 13.40 0.50
N GLU A 209 -7.03 12.09 0.60
CA GLU A 209 -5.78 11.38 0.96
C GLU A 209 -5.04 12.03 2.15
N PRO A 210 -5.73 12.19 3.28
CA PRO A 210 -5.14 12.91 4.41
C PRO A 210 -4.00 12.14 5.07
N ALA A 211 -4.03 10.80 5.06
CA ALA A 211 -2.97 9.97 5.62
C ALA A 211 -1.72 10.00 4.75
N HIS A 212 -1.85 9.87 3.41
CA HIS A 212 -0.73 10.01 2.48
C HIS A 212 -0.02 11.35 2.66
N LYS A 213 -0.77 12.44 2.56
CA LYS A 213 -0.20 13.79 2.66
C LYS A 213 0.49 14.02 3.99
N LYS A 214 -0.15 13.59 5.06
CA LYS A 214 0.42 13.79 6.38
C LYS A 214 1.67 12.94 6.59
N LEU A 215 1.61 11.65 6.29
CA LEU A 215 2.74 10.73 6.46
C LEU A 215 3.95 11.15 5.64
N MET A 216 3.75 11.37 4.34
CA MET A 216 4.83 11.58 3.38
C MET A 216 5.29 13.02 3.32
N CYS A 217 4.37 14.00 3.23
CA CYS A 217 4.74 15.39 3.02
C CYS A 217 5.10 16.09 4.32
N ASP A 218 4.31 15.91 5.37
CA ASP A 218 4.61 16.53 6.67
C ASP A 218 5.71 15.75 7.41
N GLY A 219 5.65 14.42 7.37
CA GLY A 219 6.56 13.52 8.11
C GLY A 219 7.81 13.10 7.34
N GLY A 220 7.83 13.20 6.02
CA GLY A 220 8.90 12.66 5.19
C GLY A 220 9.06 11.14 5.36
N ILE A 221 7.99 10.42 5.70
CA ILE A 221 7.97 8.99 5.95
C ILE A 221 7.39 8.30 4.72
N PRO A 222 8.15 7.43 4.01
CA PRO A 222 7.62 6.72 2.86
C PRO A 222 6.57 5.70 3.28
N GLY A 223 5.57 5.50 2.41
CA GLY A 223 4.51 4.51 2.58
C GLY A 223 4.72 3.29 1.70
N ILE A 224 4.43 2.09 2.21
CA ILE A 224 4.32 0.86 1.39
C ILE A 224 2.85 0.47 1.32
N GLU A 225 2.38 0.23 0.11
CA GLU A 225 1.06 -0.31 -0.18
C GLU A 225 1.19 -1.73 -0.75
N ASN A 226 0.22 -2.58 -0.40
CA ASN A 226 0.30 -4.00 -0.74
C ASN A 226 -0.93 -4.50 -1.47
#